data_6d74aab219335ca4542b7d6f80819a38
#
_entry.id   6d74aab219335ca4542b7d6f80819a38
#
_cell.length_a   1.000
_cell.length_b   1.000
_cell.length_c   1.000
_cell.angle_alpha   90.00
_cell.angle_beta   90.00
_cell.angle_gamma   90.00
#
_symmetry.space_group_name_H-M   'P 1'
#
loop_
_entity.id
_entity.type
_entity.pdbx_description
1 polymer ?
#
loop_
_entity_poly.entity_id
_entity_poly.type
_entity_poly.pdbx_seq_one_letter_code
_entity_poly.pdbx_strand_id
1 'polypeptide(L)'
;HKKELTIGYDNDYYGDNLWMDTDLMEKVIFNLLSNAVKHSPKGTQIKVRSVEKAGSVVISVKDCGEGISEENLSKIFDPFFQVEQGSKSDLFGSGIGLNMVQYVVRLHKGKISVESTPGHGAEFLVELNLGKECFAGANVEFVENREDTYLEKVRRECIAPIEEEKPASVEDDNRYRVLVVEDDDDMRQYIVSLLSQQYI
;
A
#
# COMPACT_ATOMS: atom_id res chain seq x y z
N HIS A 1 20.95 -2.47 12.65
CA HIS A 1 20.78 -3.82 13.22
C HIS A 1 19.78 -4.60 12.37
N LYS A 2 20.20 -5.73 11.77
CA LYS A 2 19.29 -6.63 11.05
C LYS A 2 18.30 -7.24 12.04
N LYS A 3 17.00 -7.00 11.86
CA LYS A 3 15.93 -7.76 12.53
C LYS A 3 15.93 -9.16 11.91
N GLU A 4 16.15 -10.21 12.69
CA GLU A 4 16.04 -11.61 12.25
C GLU A 4 14.56 -11.98 12.21
N LEU A 5 13.85 -11.58 11.14
CA LEU A 5 12.45 -11.89 10.91
C LEU A 5 12.33 -12.99 9.86
N THR A 6 11.34 -13.83 9.99
CA THR A 6 10.94 -14.80 8.97
C THR A 6 9.61 -14.39 8.35
N ILE A 7 9.44 -14.59 7.04
CA ILE A 7 8.18 -14.38 6.34
C ILE A 7 7.67 -15.73 5.90
N GLY A 8 6.52 -16.12 6.40
CA GLY A 8 5.78 -17.31 5.95
C GLY A 8 4.72 -16.91 4.93
N TYR A 9 4.59 -17.70 3.87
CA TYR A 9 3.56 -17.51 2.86
C TYR A 9 2.70 -18.77 2.75
N ASP A 10 1.39 -18.61 2.77
CA ASP A 10 0.41 -19.67 2.65
C ASP A 10 -0.64 -19.26 1.62
N ASN A 11 -0.75 -20.03 0.53
CA ASN A 11 -1.65 -19.71 -0.58
C ASN A 11 -2.71 -20.80 -0.75
N ASP A 12 -3.95 -20.44 -0.47
CA ASP A 12 -5.14 -21.27 -0.67
C ASP A 12 -6.02 -20.75 -1.84
N TYR A 13 -5.48 -19.86 -2.69
CA TYR A 13 -6.13 -19.37 -3.90
C TYR A 13 -5.35 -19.81 -5.14
N TYR A 14 -5.97 -20.53 -6.04
CA TYR A 14 -5.39 -21.06 -7.29
C TYR A 14 -6.22 -20.71 -8.53
N GLY A 15 -7.18 -19.79 -8.39
CA GLY A 15 -8.03 -19.35 -9.51
C GLY A 15 -7.32 -18.34 -10.41
N ASP A 16 -7.87 -18.17 -11.61
CA ASP A 16 -7.41 -17.26 -12.65
C ASP A 16 -8.36 -16.05 -12.88
N ASN A 17 -9.34 -15.88 -11.99
CA ASN A 17 -10.41 -14.87 -12.16
C ASN A 17 -10.25 -13.64 -11.27
N LEU A 18 -9.05 -13.39 -10.73
CA LEU A 18 -8.71 -12.18 -9.98
C LEU A 18 -8.13 -11.12 -10.94
N TRP A 19 -8.83 -10.00 -11.07
CA TRP A 19 -8.43 -8.88 -11.90
C TRP A 19 -7.97 -7.72 -11.04
N MET A 20 -6.73 -7.30 -11.23
CA MET A 20 -6.11 -6.22 -10.48
C MET A 20 -5.00 -5.56 -11.29
N ASP A 21 -4.72 -4.31 -10.99
CA ASP A 21 -3.48 -3.65 -11.40
C ASP A 21 -2.33 -4.20 -10.53
N THR A 22 -1.42 -4.93 -11.16
CA THR A 22 -0.32 -5.63 -10.46
C THR A 22 0.64 -4.64 -9.82
N ASP A 23 0.90 -3.50 -10.46
CA ASP A 23 1.84 -2.48 -9.99
C ASP A 23 1.31 -1.76 -8.75
N LEU A 24 0.04 -1.40 -8.78
CA LEU A 24 -0.62 -0.81 -7.62
C LEU A 24 -0.74 -1.82 -6.47
N MET A 25 -1.02 -3.08 -6.78
CA MET A 25 -1.15 -4.11 -5.75
C MET A 25 0.21 -4.48 -5.14
N GLU A 26 1.30 -4.46 -5.91
CA GLU A 26 2.66 -4.61 -5.38
C GLU A 26 2.95 -3.54 -4.33
N LYS A 27 2.60 -2.27 -4.59
CA LYS A 27 2.72 -1.18 -3.62
C LYS A 27 1.90 -1.41 -2.35
N VAL A 28 0.68 -1.96 -2.49
CA VAL A 28 -0.16 -2.35 -1.34
C VAL A 28 0.56 -3.38 -0.47
N ILE A 29 1.01 -4.48 -1.08
CA ILE A 29 1.69 -5.57 -0.36
C ILE A 29 2.99 -5.08 0.26
N PHE A 30 3.79 -4.29 -0.46
CA PHE A 30 5.03 -3.71 0.06
C PHE A 30 4.79 -2.83 1.30
N ASN A 31 3.75 -1.97 1.27
CA ASN A 31 3.43 -1.13 2.42
C ASN A 31 2.98 -1.95 3.63
N LEU A 32 2.14 -2.96 3.44
CA LEU A 32 1.69 -3.84 4.53
C LEU A 32 2.86 -4.63 5.11
N LEU A 33 3.74 -5.20 4.27
CA LEU A 33 4.94 -5.92 4.72
C LEU A 33 5.94 -4.99 5.41
N SER A 34 6.16 -3.79 4.88
CA SER A 34 7.06 -2.80 5.49
C SER A 34 6.58 -2.41 6.90
N ASN A 35 5.26 -2.20 7.07
CA ASN A 35 4.66 -1.96 8.37
C ASN A 35 4.84 -3.16 9.31
N ALA A 36 4.57 -4.38 8.84
CA ALA A 36 4.75 -5.59 9.61
C ALA A 36 6.22 -5.75 10.08
N VAL A 37 7.19 -5.52 9.19
CA VAL A 37 8.63 -5.55 9.53
C VAL A 37 8.99 -4.46 10.53
N LYS A 38 8.46 -3.26 10.36
CA LYS A 38 8.73 -2.11 11.24
C LYS A 38 8.27 -2.40 12.68
N HIS A 39 7.07 -2.94 12.85
CA HIS A 39 6.43 -3.11 14.16
C HIS A 39 6.69 -4.47 14.81
N SER A 40 7.19 -5.47 14.08
CA SER A 40 7.50 -6.79 14.63
C SER A 40 8.77 -6.77 15.49
N PRO A 41 8.77 -7.45 16.65
CA PRO A 41 9.98 -7.71 17.42
C PRO A 41 10.96 -8.61 16.66
N LYS A 42 12.25 -8.53 17.05
CA LYS A 42 13.29 -9.42 16.52
C LYS A 42 12.95 -10.89 16.78
N GLY A 43 13.21 -11.76 15.81
CA GLY A 43 13.04 -13.21 15.92
C GLY A 43 11.61 -13.70 15.74
N THR A 44 10.67 -12.83 15.35
CA THR A 44 9.27 -13.21 15.10
C THR A 44 9.00 -13.53 13.65
N GLN A 45 7.80 -14.05 13.36
CA GLN A 45 7.36 -14.40 12.03
C GLN A 45 6.24 -13.47 11.58
N ILE A 46 6.36 -12.95 10.35
CA ILE A 46 5.29 -12.30 9.61
C ILE A 46 4.62 -13.39 8.76
N LYS A 47 3.28 -13.45 8.75
CA LYS A 47 2.52 -14.40 7.94
C LYS A 47 1.76 -13.66 6.86
N VAL A 48 1.93 -14.10 5.61
CA VAL A 48 1.13 -13.66 4.47
C VAL A 48 0.25 -14.82 4.04
N ARG A 49 -1.02 -14.57 3.85
CA ARG A 49 -1.96 -15.62 3.43
C ARG A 49 -2.91 -15.10 2.37
N SER A 50 -3.24 -15.95 1.40
CA SER A 50 -4.31 -15.69 0.43
C SER A 50 -5.34 -16.82 0.47
N VAL A 51 -6.63 -16.45 0.57
CA VAL A 51 -7.74 -17.41 0.70
C VAL A 51 -8.92 -16.95 -0.15
N GLU A 52 -9.53 -17.87 -0.88
CA GLU A 52 -10.80 -17.60 -1.56
C GLU A 52 -11.98 -17.66 -0.58
N LYS A 53 -12.86 -16.68 -0.65
CA LYS A 53 -14.12 -16.60 0.10
C LYS A 53 -15.26 -16.14 -0.80
N ALA A 54 -16.25 -17.00 -1.04
CA ALA A 54 -17.56 -16.63 -1.59
C ALA A 54 -17.55 -15.53 -2.68
N GLY A 55 -16.71 -15.68 -3.72
CA GLY A 55 -16.62 -14.71 -4.84
C GLY A 55 -15.63 -13.56 -4.62
N SER A 56 -14.78 -13.64 -3.60
CA SER A 56 -13.66 -12.73 -3.36
C SER A 56 -12.39 -13.49 -2.97
N VAL A 57 -11.25 -12.83 -3.08
CA VAL A 57 -9.97 -13.30 -2.51
C VAL A 57 -9.60 -12.38 -1.37
N VAL A 58 -9.26 -12.95 -0.23
CA VAL A 58 -8.73 -12.23 0.92
C VAL A 58 -7.24 -12.47 1.02
N ILE A 59 -6.46 -11.41 0.92
CA ILE A 59 -5.01 -11.42 1.18
C ILE A 59 -4.80 -10.83 2.57
N SER A 60 -4.14 -11.57 3.47
CA SER A 60 -3.83 -11.06 4.80
C SER A 60 -2.34 -10.99 5.06
N VAL A 61 -1.94 -9.97 5.82
CA VAL A 61 -0.58 -9.78 6.34
C VAL A 61 -0.69 -9.64 7.85
N LYS A 62 -0.14 -10.62 8.58
CA LYS A 62 -0.16 -10.68 10.03
C LYS A 62 1.24 -10.50 10.61
N ASP A 63 1.35 -9.58 11.55
CA ASP A 63 2.56 -9.34 12.33
C ASP A 63 2.41 -9.80 13.79
N CYS A 64 3.53 -9.81 14.51
CA CYS A 64 3.59 -10.12 15.94
C CYS A 64 4.01 -8.87 16.77
N GLY A 65 3.64 -7.67 16.30
CA GLY A 65 4.01 -6.40 16.91
C GLY A 65 3.25 -6.08 18.19
N GLU A 66 3.35 -4.84 18.60
CA GLU A 66 2.67 -4.33 19.81
C GLU A 66 1.15 -4.23 19.68
N GLY A 67 0.63 -4.39 18.45
CA GLY A 67 -0.78 -4.23 18.17
C GLY A 67 -1.24 -2.77 18.16
N ILE A 68 -2.52 -2.57 17.92
CA ILE A 68 -3.15 -1.26 17.74
C ILE A 68 -4.29 -1.15 18.74
N SER A 69 -4.36 -0.03 19.46
CA SER A 69 -5.46 0.24 20.38
C SER A 69 -6.77 0.50 19.63
N GLU A 70 -7.91 0.18 20.21
CA GLU A 70 -9.24 0.37 19.64
C GLU A 70 -9.49 1.84 19.21
N GLU A 71 -8.98 2.79 19.97
CA GLU A 71 -9.07 4.22 19.66
C GLU A 71 -8.35 4.61 18.37
N ASN A 72 -7.28 3.88 18.03
CA ASN A 72 -6.45 4.14 16.86
C ASN A 72 -6.90 3.38 15.62
N LEU A 73 -7.61 2.23 15.78
CA LEU A 73 -8.05 1.40 14.66
C LEU A 73 -8.86 2.17 13.61
N SER A 74 -9.67 3.15 14.02
CA SER A 74 -10.44 3.99 13.10
C SER A 74 -9.62 5.04 12.37
N LYS A 75 -8.43 5.38 12.88
CA LYS A 75 -7.59 6.50 12.42
C LYS A 75 -6.36 6.07 11.62
N ILE A 76 -5.95 4.79 11.71
CA ILE A 76 -4.71 4.32 11.06
C ILE A 76 -4.71 4.47 9.53
N PHE A 77 -5.87 4.64 8.92
CA PHE A 77 -6.01 4.92 7.49
C PHE A 77 -6.13 6.41 7.16
N ASP A 78 -6.15 7.28 8.17
CA ASP A 78 -6.15 8.73 7.93
C ASP A 78 -4.78 9.17 7.44
N PRO A 79 -4.72 10.11 6.47
CA PRO A 79 -3.44 10.61 5.98
C PRO A 79 -2.64 11.28 7.11
N PHE A 80 -1.33 11.04 7.13
CA PHE A 80 -0.38 11.58 8.11
C PHE A 80 -0.61 11.12 9.56
N PHE A 81 -1.55 10.20 9.80
CA PHE A 81 -1.77 9.68 11.14
C PHE A 81 -0.61 8.76 11.56
N GLN A 82 -0.10 8.98 12.75
CA GLN A 82 0.90 8.15 13.40
C GLN A 82 0.53 7.99 14.87
N VAL A 83 0.73 6.80 15.41
CA VAL A 83 0.59 6.57 16.85
C VAL A 83 1.80 7.20 17.54
N GLU A 84 1.58 8.18 18.42
CA GLU A 84 2.64 8.77 19.24
C GLU A 84 3.21 7.71 20.18
N GLN A 85 4.40 7.22 19.86
CA GLN A 85 5.17 6.38 20.76
C GLN A 85 6.20 7.26 21.49
N GLY A 86 6.30 7.11 22.81
CA GLY A 86 7.02 8.00 23.73
C GLY A 86 8.55 8.09 23.59
N SER A 87 9.17 7.62 22.52
CA SER A 87 10.59 7.81 22.23
C SER A 87 10.78 8.49 20.88
N LYS A 88 11.39 9.68 20.91
CA LYS A 88 11.64 10.57 19.74
C LYS A 88 12.53 10.00 18.62
N SER A 89 12.93 8.74 18.67
CA SER A 89 13.91 8.16 17.73
C SER A 89 13.32 7.32 16.59
N ASP A 90 12.01 7.01 16.58
CA ASP A 90 11.44 6.08 15.63
C ASP A 90 10.34 6.69 14.73
N LEU A 91 10.43 7.99 14.44
CA LEU A 91 9.59 8.70 13.46
C LEU A 91 9.93 8.30 11.99
N PHE A 92 10.14 7.00 11.73
CA PHE A 92 10.32 6.49 10.38
C PHE A 92 8.97 6.10 9.77
N GLY A 93 8.36 7.04 9.09
CA GLY A 93 7.17 6.84 8.28
C GLY A 93 6.48 8.16 8.00
N SER A 94 5.94 8.34 6.81
CA SER A 94 5.19 9.56 6.42
C SER A 94 3.76 9.58 6.95
N GLY A 95 3.24 8.45 7.45
CA GLY A 95 1.81 8.28 7.76
C GLY A 95 0.90 8.22 6.52
N ILE A 96 1.49 8.05 5.33
CA ILE A 96 0.77 8.02 4.05
C ILE A 96 0.51 6.57 3.60
N GLY A 97 1.36 5.60 4.01
CA GLY A 97 1.34 4.26 3.47
C GLY A 97 0.00 3.53 3.60
N LEU A 98 -0.61 3.50 4.79
CA LEU A 98 -1.91 2.83 4.99
C LEU A 98 -3.07 3.58 4.32
N ASN A 99 -2.99 4.90 4.24
CA ASN A 99 -3.97 5.70 3.49
C ASN A 99 -3.91 5.37 1.99
N MET A 100 -2.71 5.27 1.41
CA MET A 100 -2.50 4.83 0.03
C MET A 100 -3.02 3.41 -0.19
N VAL A 101 -2.75 2.48 0.72
CA VAL A 101 -3.29 1.10 0.65
C VAL A 101 -4.82 1.14 0.58
N GLN A 102 -5.48 1.92 1.45
CA GLN A 102 -6.94 2.05 1.42
C GLN A 102 -7.44 2.63 0.10
N TYR A 103 -6.75 3.65 -0.44
CA TYR A 103 -7.08 4.25 -1.72
C TYR A 103 -7.00 3.24 -2.86
N VAL A 104 -5.88 2.55 -3.00
CA VAL A 104 -5.66 1.54 -4.06
C VAL A 104 -6.68 0.40 -3.96
N VAL A 105 -6.93 -0.13 -2.76
CA VAL A 105 -7.92 -1.19 -2.56
C VAL A 105 -9.33 -0.73 -2.98
N ARG A 106 -9.69 0.53 -2.70
CA ARG A 106 -10.97 1.12 -3.16
C ARG A 106 -11.04 1.28 -4.67
N LEU A 107 -9.93 1.64 -5.34
CA LEU A 107 -9.87 1.65 -6.82
C LEU A 107 -10.20 0.27 -7.39
N HIS A 108 -9.73 -0.79 -6.74
CA HIS A 108 -10.02 -2.18 -7.10
C HIS A 108 -11.42 -2.65 -6.64
N LYS A 109 -12.30 -1.75 -6.18
CA LYS A 109 -13.62 -2.08 -5.64
C LYS A 109 -13.59 -3.09 -4.50
N GLY A 110 -12.41 -3.21 -3.85
CA GLY A 110 -12.15 -4.07 -2.72
C GLY A 110 -12.42 -3.40 -1.38
N LYS A 111 -12.09 -4.12 -0.31
CA LYS A 111 -12.18 -3.66 1.07
C LYS A 111 -10.90 -3.97 1.82
N ILE A 112 -10.42 -3.02 2.64
CA ILE A 112 -9.38 -3.27 3.63
C ILE A 112 -9.97 -3.22 5.02
N SER A 113 -9.51 -4.13 5.87
CA SER A 113 -9.83 -4.15 7.31
C SER A 113 -8.59 -4.54 8.12
N VAL A 114 -8.64 -4.32 9.41
CA VAL A 114 -7.58 -4.66 10.35
C VAL A 114 -8.17 -5.33 11.57
N GLU A 115 -7.55 -6.41 12.01
CA GLU A 115 -7.82 -7.09 13.27
C GLU A 115 -6.58 -6.96 14.14
N SER A 116 -6.71 -6.35 15.30
CA SER A 116 -5.57 -6.13 16.20
C SER A 116 -6.01 -6.07 17.64
N THR A 117 -5.13 -6.54 18.51
CA THR A 117 -5.27 -6.43 19.97
C THR A 117 -3.92 -5.96 20.53
N PRO A 118 -3.90 -4.96 21.42
CA PRO A 118 -2.67 -4.51 22.05
C PRO A 118 -1.87 -5.68 22.66
N GLY A 119 -0.58 -5.76 22.34
CA GLY A 119 0.33 -6.82 22.74
C GLY A 119 0.29 -8.10 21.89
N HIS A 120 -0.58 -8.21 20.90
CA HIS A 120 -0.77 -9.43 20.08
C HIS A 120 -0.58 -9.23 18.58
N GLY A 121 -0.02 -8.07 18.16
CA GLY A 121 0.21 -7.73 16.77
C GLY A 121 -1.05 -7.27 16.03
N ALA A 122 -0.93 -7.16 14.72
CA ALA A 122 -2.03 -6.78 13.83
C ALA A 122 -2.10 -7.71 12.62
N GLU A 123 -3.31 -7.89 12.11
CA GLU A 123 -3.58 -8.58 10.86
C GLU A 123 -4.38 -7.67 9.93
N PHE A 124 -3.76 -7.25 8.83
CA PHE A 124 -4.41 -6.48 7.77
C PHE A 124 -4.99 -7.43 6.74
N LEU A 125 -6.25 -7.21 6.36
CA LEU A 125 -6.99 -8.04 5.42
C LEU A 125 -7.44 -7.20 4.23
N VAL A 126 -6.96 -7.54 3.04
CA VAL A 126 -7.36 -6.94 1.75
C VAL A 126 -8.28 -7.93 1.04
N GLU A 127 -9.52 -7.55 0.84
CA GLU A 127 -10.53 -8.34 0.14
C GLU A 127 -10.76 -7.75 -1.25
N LEU A 128 -10.56 -8.57 -2.30
CA LEU A 128 -10.74 -8.22 -3.70
C LEU A 128 -11.81 -9.11 -4.32
N ASN A 129 -12.76 -8.52 -5.04
CA ASN A 129 -13.80 -9.26 -5.72
C ASN A 129 -13.25 -10.02 -6.93
N LEU A 130 -13.74 -11.24 -7.14
CA LEU A 130 -13.45 -12.01 -8.35
C LEU A 130 -14.30 -11.52 -9.54
N GLY A 131 -13.76 -11.72 -10.75
CA GLY A 131 -14.45 -11.39 -11.99
C GLY A 131 -14.27 -9.94 -12.45
N LYS A 132 -14.46 -9.72 -13.75
CA LYS A 132 -14.43 -8.38 -14.38
C LYS A 132 -15.66 -7.54 -14.07
N GLU A 133 -16.73 -8.17 -13.64
CA GLU A 133 -18.04 -7.56 -13.41
C GLU A 133 -18.01 -6.53 -12.29
N CYS A 134 -17.10 -6.69 -11.32
CA CYS A 134 -16.92 -5.71 -10.25
C CYS A 134 -16.44 -4.33 -10.76
N PHE A 135 -15.87 -4.27 -11.97
CA PHE A 135 -15.42 -3.03 -12.62
C PHE A 135 -16.45 -2.46 -13.61
N ALA A 136 -17.67 -2.99 -13.66
CA ALA A 136 -18.70 -2.50 -14.57
C ALA A 136 -18.93 -0.99 -14.38
N GLY A 137 -18.82 -0.22 -15.47
CA GLY A 137 -18.95 1.25 -15.47
C GLY A 137 -17.67 2.01 -15.05
N ALA A 138 -16.59 1.34 -14.73
CA ALA A 138 -15.29 1.98 -14.56
C ALA A 138 -14.57 2.13 -15.92
N ASN A 139 -13.77 3.18 -16.06
CA ASN A 139 -12.91 3.37 -17.23
C ASN A 139 -11.61 2.61 -17.04
N VAL A 140 -11.65 1.28 -17.27
CA VAL A 140 -10.51 0.38 -17.10
C VAL A 140 -10.32 -0.45 -18.38
N GLU A 141 -9.07 -0.72 -18.71
CA GLU A 141 -8.67 -1.62 -19.77
C GLU A 141 -8.20 -2.94 -19.15
N PHE A 142 -8.72 -4.07 -19.64
CA PHE A 142 -8.32 -5.39 -19.19
C PHE A 142 -7.26 -5.94 -20.14
N VAL A 143 -6.05 -6.14 -19.61
CA VAL A 143 -4.92 -6.73 -20.33
C VAL A 143 -4.65 -8.11 -19.76
N GLU A 144 -4.54 -9.13 -20.62
CA GLU A 144 -4.10 -10.45 -20.17
C GLU A 144 -2.61 -10.38 -19.79
N ASN A 145 -2.31 -10.77 -18.57
CA ASN A 145 -0.94 -10.79 -18.07
C ASN A 145 -0.16 -11.87 -18.81
N ARG A 146 0.84 -11.48 -19.60
CA ARG A 146 1.80 -12.41 -20.19
C ARG A 146 3.04 -12.43 -19.30
N GLU A 147 3.52 -13.61 -18.96
CA GLU A 147 4.71 -13.81 -18.10
C GLU A 147 5.94 -13.01 -18.55
N ASP A 148 6.04 -12.70 -19.85
CA ASP A 148 7.12 -11.91 -20.43
C ASP A 148 7.14 -10.43 -19.98
N THR A 149 6.01 -9.88 -19.54
CA THR A 149 5.87 -8.45 -19.22
C THR A 149 6.65 -8.07 -17.95
N TYR A 150 6.73 -8.96 -16.94
CA TYR A 150 7.45 -8.69 -15.70
C TYR A 150 8.98 -8.60 -15.92
N LEU A 151 9.54 -9.51 -16.68
CA LEU A 151 10.99 -9.50 -16.99
C LEU A 151 11.39 -8.33 -17.90
N GLU A 152 10.50 -7.92 -18.83
CA GLU A 152 10.70 -6.73 -19.66
C GLU A 152 10.60 -5.44 -18.84
N LYS A 153 9.71 -5.38 -17.85
CA LYS A 153 9.55 -4.23 -16.96
C LYS A 153 10.78 -4.04 -16.06
N VAL A 154 11.26 -5.11 -15.42
CA VAL A 154 12.50 -5.08 -14.63
C VAL A 154 13.70 -4.63 -15.49
N ARG A 155 13.76 -5.04 -16.76
CA ARG A 155 14.80 -4.56 -17.69
C ARG A 155 14.68 -3.06 -18.01
N ARG A 156 13.45 -2.52 -18.18
CA ARG A 156 13.24 -1.09 -18.48
C ARG A 156 13.61 -0.22 -17.30
N GLU A 157 13.19 -0.58 -16.08
CA GLU A 157 13.47 0.18 -14.86
C GLU A 157 14.98 0.21 -14.53
N CYS A 158 15.73 -0.85 -14.89
CA CYS A 158 17.18 -0.88 -14.69
C CYS A 158 18.00 -0.13 -15.78
N ILE A 159 17.40 0.33 -16.90
CA ILE A 159 18.15 0.82 -18.08
C ILE A 159 17.66 2.21 -18.56
N ALA A 160 16.57 2.77 -18.02
CA ALA A 160 16.04 4.04 -18.50
C ALA A 160 16.90 5.25 -18.11
N PRO A 161 17.25 6.17 -19.04
CA PRO A 161 17.90 7.43 -18.73
C PRO A 161 16.91 8.38 -18.04
N ILE A 162 17.38 9.10 -17.04
CA ILE A 162 16.63 10.16 -16.36
C ILE A 162 16.42 11.32 -17.33
N GLU A 163 15.21 11.56 -17.79
CA GLU A 163 14.87 12.80 -18.53
C GLU A 163 14.54 13.91 -17.53
N GLU A 164 15.29 15.01 -17.62
CA GLU A 164 15.05 16.22 -16.81
C GLU A 164 13.84 17.00 -17.36
N GLU A 165 12.75 17.05 -16.61
CA GLU A 165 11.60 17.93 -16.91
C GLU A 165 11.93 19.39 -16.56
N LYS A 166 11.61 20.31 -17.49
CA LYS A 166 11.78 21.77 -17.28
C LYS A 166 10.67 22.31 -16.38
N PRO A 167 11.00 23.21 -15.42
CA PRO A 167 10.00 23.78 -14.53
C PRO A 167 9.01 24.69 -15.25
N ALA A 168 7.72 24.51 -14.97
CA ALA A 168 6.64 25.37 -15.44
C ALA A 168 6.63 26.71 -14.69
N SER A 169 6.30 27.81 -15.39
CA SER A 169 6.17 29.14 -14.83
C SER A 169 4.97 29.28 -13.91
N VAL A 170 5.16 29.84 -12.73
CA VAL A 170 4.18 29.92 -11.64
C VAL A 170 3.60 31.32 -11.53
N GLU A 171 2.26 31.44 -11.54
CA GLU A 171 1.53 32.67 -11.20
C GLU A 171 1.46 32.86 -9.67
N ASP A 172 1.43 34.13 -9.24
CA ASP A 172 1.57 34.54 -7.84
C ASP A 172 0.24 34.37 -7.10
N ASP A 173 0.09 33.27 -6.36
CA ASP A 173 -1.04 32.99 -5.45
C ASP A 173 -0.50 32.93 -4.01
N ASN A 174 -1.23 33.57 -3.09
CA ASN A 174 -0.81 33.81 -1.69
C ASN A 174 -0.91 32.54 -0.79
N ARG A 175 -1.05 31.34 -1.36
CA ARG A 175 -1.04 30.06 -0.63
C ARG A 175 0.39 29.56 -0.45
N TYR A 176 0.62 28.80 0.62
CA TYR A 176 1.92 28.14 0.82
C TYR A 176 2.19 27.16 -0.31
N ARG A 177 3.40 27.22 -0.87
CA ARG A 177 3.86 26.31 -1.92
C ARG A 177 4.53 25.12 -1.29
N VAL A 178 4.16 23.93 -1.74
CA VAL A 178 4.77 22.68 -1.31
C VAL A 178 5.41 21.99 -2.50
N LEU A 179 6.71 21.72 -2.40
CA LEU A 179 7.41 20.90 -3.37
C LEU A 179 7.26 19.43 -2.98
N VAL A 180 6.67 18.63 -3.86
CA VAL A 180 6.61 17.16 -3.72
C VAL A 180 7.73 16.56 -4.56
N VAL A 181 8.65 15.83 -3.91
CA VAL A 181 9.73 15.08 -4.55
C VAL A 181 9.48 13.61 -4.28
N GLU A 182 9.07 12.88 -5.29
CA GLU A 182 8.75 11.46 -5.26
C GLU A 182 9.10 10.89 -6.64
N ASP A 183 9.84 9.80 -6.68
CA ASP A 183 10.30 9.14 -7.91
C ASP A 183 9.22 8.26 -8.55
N ASP A 184 8.25 7.81 -7.76
CA ASP A 184 7.10 7.07 -8.24
C ASP A 184 5.98 8.01 -8.69
N ASP A 185 5.60 7.96 -9.98
CA ASP A 185 4.60 8.84 -10.58
C ASP A 185 3.22 8.71 -9.94
N ASP A 186 2.75 7.51 -9.63
CA ASP A 186 1.43 7.27 -9.04
C ASP A 186 1.42 7.77 -7.59
N MET A 187 2.50 7.52 -6.85
CA MET A 187 2.66 8.02 -5.49
C MET A 187 2.74 9.55 -5.49
N ARG A 188 3.49 10.16 -6.43
CA ARG A 188 3.58 11.61 -6.59
C ARG A 188 2.21 12.23 -6.87
N GLN A 189 1.44 11.68 -7.83
CA GLN A 189 0.09 12.16 -8.14
C GLN A 189 -0.85 12.02 -6.94
N TYR A 190 -0.75 10.93 -6.21
CA TYR A 190 -1.53 10.70 -5.00
C TYR A 190 -1.21 11.76 -3.92
N ILE A 191 0.08 12.00 -3.62
CA ILE A 191 0.50 13.01 -2.65
C ILE A 191 0.04 14.40 -3.09
N VAL A 192 0.21 14.75 -4.38
CA VAL A 192 -0.29 16.02 -4.94
C VAL A 192 -1.80 16.15 -4.76
N SER A 193 -2.58 15.10 -5.00
CA SER A 193 -4.03 15.13 -4.82
C SER A 193 -4.46 15.39 -3.37
N LEU A 194 -3.71 14.88 -2.40
CA LEU A 194 -3.94 15.13 -0.97
C LEU A 194 -3.62 16.57 -0.57
N LEU A 195 -2.52 17.10 -1.09
CA LEU A 195 -2.02 18.42 -0.71
C LEU A 195 -2.71 19.57 -1.46
N SER A 196 -3.17 19.35 -2.68
CA SER A 196 -3.80 20.39 -3.54
C SER A 196 -5.09 21.00 -2.97
N GLN A 197 -5.70 20.38 -1.96
CA GLN A 197 -6.85 20.95 -1.25
C GLN A 197 -6.46 22.08 -0.29
N GLN A 198 -5.21 22.14 0.17
CA GLN A 198 -4.72 23.08 1.19
C GLN A 198 -3.55 23.93 0.71
N TYR A 199 -2.79 23.48 -0.29
CA TYR A 199 -1.54 24.09 -0.78
C TYR A 199 -1.56 24.22 -2.31
N ILE A 200 -0.56 24.92 -2.85
CA ILE A 200 -0.29 25.02 -4.29
C ILE A 200 1.00 24.31 -4.60
#